data_40ef0a3475461d4d5e33a3f63bb0ee61
#
_entry.id   40ef0a3475461d4d5e33a3f63bb0ee61
#
_cell.length_a   1.000
_cell.length_b   1.000
_cell.length_c   1.000
_cell.angle_alpha   90.00
_cell.angle_beta   90.00
_cell.angle_gamma   90.00
#
_symmetry.space_group_name_H-M   'P 1'
#
loop_
_entity.id
_entity.type
_entity.pdbx_description
1 polymer ?
#
loop_
_entity_poly.entity_id
_entity_poly.type
_entity_poly.pdbx_seq_one_letter_code
_entity_poly.pdbx_strand_id
1 'polypeptide(L)'
;MRIAIIGRTEICYDTAELLAKQGHEIALVITAKEAPEYGKTSTDFKDLAAGLAAQFIHAGRFTVEVIAQIKSLGRLDIGISINYPTIIPSEVVDLFEHGILNAHGGDLPRYRGNACSAWAIINGEDRVGLCIHKMIGGELDAGDIICREYYRLSENSRIGEVWSWMSDRVPELFATAVGRLTDDNTYVLEMQSRESSDALRCYPRRPEDGRLNWSVPAIDAIRLINASSEPYAGAFCDLDGEKLIVWRAERVTESENFLAVPGQVTLVSLETGMVEIATTNGKIKITEAELNGVRALPANFVKSTRQRLK
;
A
#
# COMPACT_ATOMS: atom_id res chain seq x y z
N MET A 1 -5.34 -8.24 27.05
CA MET A 1 -5.50 -6.79 26.90
C MET A 1 -6.90 -6.45 26.40
N ARG A 2 -7.37 -5.25 26.72
CA ARG A 2 -8.62 -4.66 26.25
C ARG A 2 -8.32 -3.69 25.09
N ILE A 3 -8.69 -4.06 23.85
CA ILE A 3 -8.17 -3.50 22.61
C ILE A 3 -9.26 -2.71 21.86
N ALA A 4 -8.87 -1.58 21.24
CA ALA A 4 -9.66 -0.91 20.23
C ALA A 4 -9.06 -1.15 18.83
N ILE A 5 -9.91 -1.47 17.87
CA ILE A 5 -9.58 -1.61 16.44
C ILE A 5 -10.02 -0.33 15.73
N ILE A 6 -9.10 0.31 15.02
CA ILE A 6 -9.32 1.62 14.39
C ILE A 6 -8.83 1.55 12.95
N GLY A 7 -9.73 1.42 12.00
CA GLY A 7 -9.27 1.37 10.61
C GLY A 7 -10.26 0.83 9.62
N ARG A 8 -9.70 0.46 8.49
CA ARG A 8 -10.42 -0.06 7.32
C ARG A 8 -9.61 -1.19 6.72
N THR A 9 -10.12 -1.86 5.74
CA THR A 9 -9.53 -2.97 5.01
C THR A 9 -9.74 -4.32 5.67
N GLU A 10 -9.69 -5.36 4.84
CA GLU A 10 -9.70 -6.75 5.25
C GLU A 10 -8.57 -7.07 6.25
N ILE A 11 -7.39 -6.46 6.09
CA ILE A 11 -6.25 -6.65 7.00
C ILE A 11 -6.60 -6.21 8.42
N CYS A 12 -7.33 -5.08 8.55
CA CYS A 12 -7.81 -4.58 9.84
C CYS A 12 -8.83 -5.53 10.47
N TYR A 13 -9.72 -6.06 9.64
CA TYR A 13 -10.73 -7.05 10.03
C TYR A 13 -10.07 -8.34 10.54
N ASP A 14 -9.16 -8.92 9.76
CA ASP A 14 -8.45 -10.16 10.08
C ASP A 14 -7.57 -10.00 11.33
N THR A 15 -6.97 -8.82 11.51
CA THR A 15 -6.22 -8.49 12.74
C THR A 15 -7.13 -8.54 13.97
N ALA A 16 -8.32 -7.97 13.89
CA ALA A 16 -9.29 -8.00 15.01
C ALA A 16 -9.70 -9.43 15.36
N GLU A 17 -10.01 -10.26 14.35
CA GLU A 17 -10.33 -11.67 14.57
C GLU A 17 -9.19 -12.47 15.18
N LEU A 18 -7.95 -12.26 14.69
CA LEU A 18 -6.78 -12.95 15.22
C LEU A 18 -6.54 -12.61 16.71
N LEU A 19 -6.57 -11.33 17.06
CA LEU A 19 -6.38 -10.89 18.44
C LEU A 19 -7.48 -11.40 19.37
N ALA A 20 -8.74 -11.42 18.90
CA ALA A 20 -9.84 -12.01 19.65
C ALA A 20 -9.66 -13.53 19.87
N LYS A 21 -9.23 -14.27 18.83
CA LYS A 21 -8.91 -15.71 18.94
C LYS A 21 -7.76 -16.01 19.91
N GLN A 22 -6.85 -15.06 20.08
CA GLN A 22 -5.76 -15.14 21.08
C GLN A 22 -6.19 -14.78 22.52
N GLY A 23 -7.47 -14.49 22.73
CA GLY A 23 -8.03 -14.23 24.06
C GLY A 23 -7.98 -12.76 24.50
N HIS A 24 -7.70 -11.84 23.59
CA HIS A 24 -7.83 -10.42 23.89
C HIS A 24 -9.31 -9.97 23.76
N GLU A 25 -9.73 -9.04 24.60
CA GLU A 25 -11.05 -8.40 24.51
C GLU A 25 -11.00 -7.28 23.47
N ILE A 26 -11.75 -7.43 22.38
CA ILE A 26 -11.98 -6.31 21.46
C ILE A 26 -13.15 -5.51 22.00
N ALA A 27 -12.85 -4.39 22.67
CA ALA A 27 -13.87 -3.56 23.33
C ALA A 27 -14.49 -2.52 22.41
N LEU A 28 -13.78 -2.14 21.32
CA LEU A 28 -14.19 -1.07 20.41
C LEU A 28 -13.72 -1.38 19.00
N VAL A 29 -14.61 -1.12 18.03
CA VAL A 29 -14.30 -1.11 16.60
C VAL A 29 -14.71 0.24 16.03
N ILE A 30 -13.74 0.99 15.51
CA ILE A 30 -13.96 2.26 14.80
C ILE A 30 -13.58 2.05 13.34
N THR A 31 -14.50 2.30 12.44
CA THR A 31 -14.23 2.28 11.00
C THR A 31 -14.77 3.54 10.33
N ALA A 32 -14.34 3.76 9.09
CA ALA A 32 -14.81 4.85 8.24
C ALA A 32 -15.26 4.28 6.90
N LYS A 33 -15.80 5.14 6.04
CA LYS A 33 -16.17 4.75 4.67
C LYS A 33 -15.00 4.05 3.98
N GLU A 34 -15.27 2.89 3.44
CA GLU A 34 -14.33 2.08 2.67
C GLU A 34 -13.90 2.76 1.37
N ALA A 35 -12.70 2.44 0.87
CA ALA A 35 -12.28 2.78 -0.48
C ALA A 35 -12.77 1.69 -1.45
N PRO A 36 -12.93 2.02 -2.76
CA PRO A 36 -13.48 1.08 -3.75
C PRO A 36 -12.70 -0.23 -3.90
N GLU A 37 -11.41 -0.19 -3.60
CA GLU A 37 -10.50 -1.33 -3.69
C GLU A 37 -10.54 -2.28 -2.47
N TYR A 38 -11.26 -1.93 -1.39
CA TYR A 38 -11.27 -2.73 -0.17
C TYR A 38 -12.34 -3.82 -0.22
N GLY A 39 -11.95 -5.03 0.21
CA GLY A 39 -12.83 -6.20 0.26
C GLY A 39 -13.82 -6.21 1.42
N LYS A 40 -13.63 -5.36 2.43
CA LYS A 40 -14.50 -5.23 3.61
C LYS A 40 -15.15 -3.85 3.68
N THR A 41 -16.44 -3.83 4.00
CA THR A 41 -17.28 -2.63 4.13
C THR A 41 -17.47 -2.23 5.59
N SER A 42 -18.02 -1.05 5.82
CA SER A 42 -18.40 -0.61 7.15
C SER A 42 -19.47 -1.51 7.80
N THR A 43 -20.29 -2.20 6.98
CA THR A 43 -21.25 -3.20 7.47
C THR A 43 -20.55 -4.44 8.01
N ASP A 44 -19.54 -4.94 7.31
CA ASP A 44 -18.73 -6.09 7.79
C ASP A 44 -18.09 -5.78 9.15
N PHE A 45 -17.56 -4.56 9.35
CA PHE A 45 -17.00 -4.13 10.63
C PHE A 45 -18.05 -4.00 11.73
N LYS A 46 -19.27 -3.60 11.39
CA LYS A 46 -20.38 -3.57 12.34
C LYS A 46 -20.76 -4.98 12.80
N ASP A 47 -20.83 -5.92 11.87
CA ASP A 47 -21.15 -7.31 12.16
C ASP A 47 -20.03 -7.98 12.97
N LEU A 48 -18.76 -7.69 12.66
CA LEU A 48 -17.60 -8.10 13.46
C LEU A 48 -17.73 -7.58 14.90
N ALA A 49 -18.00 -6.30 15.09
CA ALA A 49 -18.16 -5.71 16.42
C ALA A 49 -19.31 -6.38 17.20
N ALA A 50 -20.44 -6.64 16.54
CA ALA A 50 -21.57 -7.35 17.17
C ALA A 50 -21.17 -8.78 17.57
N GLY A 51 -20.47 -9.51 16.72
CA GLY A 51 -19.98 -10.87 16.99
C GLY A 51 -18.98 -10.94 18.16
N LEU A 52 -18.22 -9.88 18.36
CA LEU A 52 -17.22 -9.75 19.44
C LEU A 52 -17.78 -9.03 20.70
N ALA A 53 -19.06 -8.67 20.72
CA ALA A 53 -19.69 -7.85 21.77
C ALA A 53 -18.96 -6.51 22.01
N ALA A 54 -18.33 -5.96 20.97
CA ALA A 54 -17.61 -4.70 20.99
C ALA A 54 -18.53 -3.51 20.68
N GLN A 55 -18.21 -2.34 21.21
CA GLN A 55 -18.82 -1.08 20.77
C GLN A 55 -18.43 -0.80 19.32
N PHE A 56 -19.39 -0.37 18.50
CA PHE A 56 -19.14 0.02 17.11
C PHE A 56 -19.28 1.52 16.92
N ILE A 57 -18.33 2.15 16.24
CA ILE A 57 -18.37 3.55 15.83
C ILE A 57 -18.04 3.66 14.34
N HIS A 58 -18.91 4.28 13.56
CA HIS A 58 -18.65 4.64 12.17
C HIS A 58 -18.30 6.13 12.08
N ALA A 59 -17.02 6.44 11.97
CA ALA A 59 -16.53 7.81 11.91
C ALA A 59 -15.24 7.92 11.10
N GLY A 60 -15.14 8.92 10.21
CA GLY A 60 -13.92 9.20 9.43
C GLY A 60 -12.98 10.19 10.11
N ARG A 61 -13.36 10.72 11.28
CA ARG A 61 -12.56 11.65 12.10
C ARG A 61 -12.99 11.57 13.56
N PHE A 62 -12.12 11.96 14.46
CA PHE A 62 -12.39 12.03 15.89
C PHE A 62 -13.02 13.37 16.24
N THR A 63 -14.36 13.42 16.37
CA THR A 63 -15.08 14.58 16.90
C THR A 63 -15.18 14.49 18.43
N VAL A 64 -15.64 15.57 19.06
CA VAL A 64 -15.85 15.60 20.53
C VAL A 64 -16.80 14.48 20.97
N GLU A 65 -17.84 14.19 20.16
CA GLU A 65 -18.83 13.14 20.44
C GLU A 65 -18.20 11.74 20.33
N VAL A 66 -17.35 11.50 19.32
CA VAL A 66 -16.62 10.22 19.15
C VAL A 66 -15.67 10.01 20.32
N ILE A 67 -14.91 11.04 20.70
CA ILE A 67 -14.00 10.99 21.85
C ILE A 67 -14.76 10.72 23.17
N ALA A 68 -15.91 11.35 23.36
CA ALA A 68 -16.76 11.10 24.53
C ALA A 68 -17.26 9.65 24.56
N GLN A 69 -17.65 9.08 23.42
CA GLN A 69 -18.03 7.66 23.34
C GLN A 69 -16.86 6.73 23.68
N ILE A 70 -15.63 7.00 23.20
CA ILE A 70 -14.45 6.22 23.57
C ILE A 70 -14.22 6.29 25.07
N LYS A 71 -14.24 7.49 25.68
CA LYS A 71 -14.06 7.71 27.11
C LYS A 71 -15.10 6.97 27.96
N SER A 72 -16.32 6.83 27.49
CA SER A 72 -17.39 6.13 28.22
C SER A 72 -17.18 4.63 28.36
N LEU A 73 -16.27 4.03 27.57
CA LEU A 73 -15.90 2.62 27.68
C LEU A 73 -14.96 2.32 28.86
N GLY A 74 -14.46 3.34 29.53
CA GLY A 74 -13.47 3.21 30.60
C GLY A 74 -12.09 2.87 30.06
N ARG A 75 -11.32 2.11 30.84
CA ARG A 75 -9.93 1.78 30.48
C ARG A 75 -9.86 0.96 29.21
N LEU A 76 -9.03 1.40 28.28
CA LEU A 76 -8.57 0.67 27.09
C LEU A 76 -7.04 0.53 27.19
N ASP A 77 -6.53 -0.68 26.97
CA ASP A 77 -5.09 -0.92 27.12
C ASP A 77 -4.33 -0.42 25.90
N ILE A 78 -4.81 -0.74 24.68
CA ILE A 78 -4.10 -0.40 23.46
C ILE A 78 -5.06 -0.20 22.26
N GLY A 79 -4.70 0.70 21.34
CA GLY A 79 -5.35 0.85 20.07
C GLY A 79 -4.53 0.20 18.94
N ILE A 80 -5.20 -0.42 17.99
CA ILE A 80 -4.63 -0.99 16.77
C ILE A 80 -5.18 -0.22 15.58
N SER A 81 -4.30 0.43 14.82
CA SER A 81 -4.69 1.28 13.69
C SER A 81 -4.17 0.72 12.36
N ILE A 82 -5.05 0.62 11.35
CA ILE A 82 -4.71 0.19 9.99
C ILE A 82 -5.53 1.02 8.98
N ASN A 83 -4.84 1.80 8.15
CA ASN A 83 -5.45 2.58 7.07
C ASN A 83 -6.62 3.49 7.51
N TYR A 84 -6.56 4.07 8.69
CA TYR A 84 -7.54 5.07 9.10
C TYR A 84 -7.36 6.36 8.28
N PRO A 85 -8.45 7.02 7.81
CA PRO A 85 -8.36 8.04 6.77
C PRO A 85 -7.78 9.38 7.23
N THR A 86 -7.71 9.64 8.53
CA THR A 86 -7.21 10.91 9.10
C THR A 86 -6.16 10.66 10.17
N ILE A 87 -5.32 11.66 10.39
CA ILE A 87 -4.34 11.64 11.50
C ILE A 87 -5.09 11.57 12.82
N ILE A 88 -4.67 10.67 13.70
CA ILE A 88 -5.24 10.49 15.04
C ILE A 88 -4.62 11.54 15.96
N PRO A 89 -5.42 12.40 16.63
CA PRO A 89 -4.91 13.44 17.50
C PRO A 89 -4.37 12.88 18.82
N SER A 90 -3.49 13.64 19.49
CA SER A 90 -2.86 13.25 20.76
C SER A 90 -3.88 12.89 21.83
N GLU A 91 -4.96 13.69 21.96
CA GLU A 91 -6.02 13.45 22.94
C GLU A 91 -6.71 12.08 22.79
N VAL A 92 -6.65 11.46 21.58
CA VAL A 92 -7.17 10.12 21.34
C VAL A 92 -6.13 9.07 21.65
N VAL A 93 -4.86 9.29 21.27
CA VAL A 93 -3.75 8.38 21.58
C VAL A 93 -3.62 8.22 23.11
N ASP A 94 -3.76 9.32 23.85
CA ASP A 94 -3.65 9.37 25.32
C ASP A 94 -4.82 8.69 26.06
N LEU A 95 -5.86 8.23 25.35
CA LEU A 95 -6.94 7.43 25.96
C LEU A 95 -6.55 5.96 26.17
N PHE A 96 -5.45 5.53 25.60
CA PHE A 96 -4.94 4.17 25.66
C PHE A 96 -3.71 4.09 26.53
N GLU A 97 -3.67 3.13 27.46
CA GLU A 97 -2.56 3.00 28.43
C GLU A 97 -1.20 2.81 27.73
N HIS A 98 -1.17 2.03 26.63
CA HIS A 98 0.02 1.76 25.83
C HIS A 98 0.03 2.55 24.50
N GLY A 99 -0.88 3.52 24.34
CA GLY A 99 -1.05 4.28 23.12
C GLY A 99 -1.71 3.48 21.99
N ILE A 100 -1.45 3.89 20.77
CA ILE A 100 -1.98 3.25 19.54
C ILE A 100 -0.80 2.75 18.71
N LEU A 101 -0.88 1.51 18.26
CA LEU A 101 0.02 0.95 17.26
C LEU A 101 -0.56 1.13 15.85
N ASN A 102 0.30 1.40 14.88
CA ASN A 102 -0.06 1.49 13.47
C ASN A 102 0.78 0.54 12.62
N ALA A 103 0.16 -0.12 11.64
CA ALA A 103 0.88 -0.84 10.60
C ALA A 103 1.23 0.11 9.46
N HIS A 104 2.49 0.11 9.07
CA HIS A 104 3.00 0.99 8.03
C HIS A 104 3.87 0.23 7.02
N GLY A 105 3.48 0.26 5.73
CA GLY A 105 4.18 -0.40 4.62
C GLY A 105 5.30 0.46 4.05
N GLY A 106 6.23 0.89 4.90
CA GLY A 106 7.41 1.69 4.56
C GLY A 106 8.59 1.39 5.48
N ASP A 107 9.81 1.49 4.96
CA ASP A 107 11.05 1.28 5.73
C ASP A 107 11.36 2.54 6.57
N LEU A 108 10.68 2.66 7.72
CA LEU A 108 10.85 3.79 8.65
C LEU A 108 12.29 3.87 9.18
N PRO A 109 12.84 5.08 9.43
CA PRO A 109 12.23 6.41 9.35
C PRO A 109 12.09 6.97 7.94
N ARG A 110 12.69 6.35 6.93
CA ARG A 110 12.43 6.66 5.52
C ARG A 110 11.00 6.24 5.16
N TYR A 111 10.50 6.60 4.02
CA TYR A 111 9.19 6.19 3.51
C TYR A 111 8.03 6.40 4.50
N ARG A 112 7.94 7.60 5.11
CA ARG A 112 6.78 8.03 5.90
C ARG A 112 5.65 8.51 4.99
N GLY A 113 4.42 8.18 5.30
CA GLY A 113 3.23 8.71 4.62
C GLY A 113 2.49 7.70 3.76
N ASN A 114 2.16 8.07 2.54
CA ASN A 114 1.21 7.32 1.72
C ASN A 114 1.89 6.60 0.54
N ALA A 115 1.30 5.49 0.10
CA ALA A 115 1.76 4.71 -1.06
C ALA A 115 3.25 4.32 -1.00
N CYS A 116 3.81 4.17 0.20
CA CYS A 116 5.24 3.97 0.43
C CYS A 116 5.79 2.76 -0.29
N SER A 117 5.07 1.64 -0.31
CA SER A 117 5.47 0.42 -1.03
C SER A 117 5.55 0.65 -2.55
N ALA A 118 4.60 1.39 -3.12
CA ALA A 118 4.64 1.74 -4.54
C ALA A 118 5.82 2.70 -4.85
N TRP A 119 6.06 3.68 -3.98
CA TRP A 119 7.22 4.57 -4.13
C TRP A 119 8.55 3.83 -4.01
N ALA A 120 8.65 2.81 -3.14
CA ALA A 120 9.84 1.97 -3.04
C ALA A 120 10.12 1.22 -4.34
N ILE A 121 9.11 0.64 -4.99
CA ILE A 121 9.25 0.00 -6.31
C ILE A 121 9.68 1.02 -7.36
N ILE A 122 9.03 2.20 -7.44
CA ILE A 122 9.36 3.26 -8.42
C ILE A 122 10.79 3.74 -8.24
N ASN A 123 11.25 3.92 -7.00
CA ASN A 123 12.62 4.36 -6.70
C ASN A 123 13.66 3.26 -6.88
N GLY A 124 13.25 2.01 -7.12
CA GLY A 124 14.16 0.88 -7.32
C GLY A 124 14.87 0.46 -6.04
N GLU A 125 14.20 0.57 -4.90
CA GLU A 125 14.71 0.01 -3.65
C GLU A 125 14.83 -1.52 -3.76
N ASP A 126 15.69 -2.12 -2.95
CA ASP A 126 15.88 -3.58 -2.91
C ASP A 126 14.88 -4.30 -2.00
N ARG A 127 14.09 -3.53 -1.24
CA ARG A 127 13.10 -4.03 -0.29
C ARG A 127 12.00 -3.03 0.02
N VAL A 128 10.88 -3.55 0.54
CA VAL A 128 9.84 -2.78 1.23
C VAL A 128 9.89 -3.13 2.71
N GLY A 129 9.87 -2.13 3.59
CA GLY A 129 9.71 -2.35 5.03
C GLY A 129 8.23 -2.45 5.40
N LEU A 130 7.93 -3.30 6.39
CA LEU A 130 6.65 -3.34 7.09
C LEU A 130 6.92 -3.15 8.58
N CYS A 131 6.39 -2.08 9.15
CA CYS A 131 6.63 -1.71 10.54
C CYS A 131 5.31 -1.67 11.32
N ILE A 132 5.30 -2.27 12.52
CA ILE A 132 4.33 -1.93 13.55
C ILE A 132 5.02 -0.93 14.47
N HIS A 133 4.49 0.29 14.57
CA HIS A 133 5.09 1.37 15.35
C HIS A 133 4.07 2.03 16.28
N LYS A 134 4.54 2.64 17.36
CA LYS A 134 3.70 3.49 18.22
C LYS A 134 3.31 4.76 17.47
N MET A 135 2.08 5.18 17.59
CA MET A 135 1.66 6.47 17.04
C MET A 135 2.05 7.60 17.97
N ILE A 136 2.48 8.72 17.39
CA ILE A 136 2.57 10.01 18.06
C ILE A 136 1.41 10.84 17.54
N GLY A 137 0.55 11.28 18.45
CA GLY A 137 -0.62 12.04 18.05
C GLY A 137 -0.26 13.32 17.28
N GLY A 138 -0.90 13.52 16.15
CA GLY A 138 -0.64 14.66 15.28
C GLY A 138 0.60 14.54 14.38
N GLU A 139 1.44 13.51 14.55
CA GLU A 139 2.60 13.25 13.71
C GLU A 139 2.37 12.08 12.76
N LEU A 140 3.08 12.07 11.64
CA LEU A 140 2.92 11.04 10.63
C LEU A 140 4.07 10.03 10.71
N ASP A 141 3.72 8.77 11.07
CA ASP A 141 4.59 7.60 11.09
C ASP A 141 5.94 7.83 11.78
N ALA A 142 5.95 8.63 12.86
CA ALA A 142 7.16 9.11 13.52
C ALA A 142 7.50 8.36 14.82
N GLY A 143 6.61 7.49 15.33
CA GLY A 143 6.80 6.81 16.62
C GLY A 143 7.69 5.58 16.54
N ASP A 144 8.16 5.14 17.70
CA ASP A 144 9.12 4.06 17.82
C ASP A 144 8.57 2.72 17.34
N ILE A 145 9.45 1.91 16.76
CA ILE A 145 9.10 0.67 16.08
C ILE A 145 9.08 -0.48 17.07
N ILE A 146 8.00 -1.26 17.07
CA ILE A 146 7.79 -2.43 17.91
C ILE A 146 8.10 -3.72 17.16
N CYS A 147 7.72 -3.79 15.86
CA CYS A 147 8.06 -4.91 15.00
C CYS A 147 8.44 -4.38 13.61
N ARG A 148 9.34 -5.09 12.94
CA ARG A 148 9.75 -4.80 11.57
C ARG A 148 9.99 -6.07 10.81
N GLU A 149 9.52 -6.12 9.56
CA GLU A 149 9.86 -7.14 8.57
C GLU A 149 10.14 -6.50 7.21
N TYR A 150 10.69 -7.28 6.29
CA TYR A 150 11.06 -6.81 4.96
C TYR A 150 10.58 -7.78 3.87
N TYR A 151 10.01 -7.22 2.81
CA TYR A 151 9.79 -7.91 1.54
C TYR A 151 10.91 -7.53 0.57
N ARG A 152 11.63 -8.53 0.04
CA ARG A 152 12.68 -8.27 -0.95
C ARG A 152 12.07 -7.98 -2.31
N LEU A 153 12.55 -6.89 -2.93
CA LEU A 153 12.14 -6.49 -4.27
C LEU A 153 13.15 -6.99 -5.31
N SER A 154 12.62 -7.35 -6.46
CA SER A 154 13.33 -7.61 -7.71
C SER A 154 12.85 -6.65 -8.80
N GLU A 155 13.50 -6.63 -9.95
CA GLU A 155 13.06 -5.86 -11.11
C GLU A 155 11.60 -6.18 -11.52
N ASN A 156 11.17 -7.43 -11.28
CA ASN A 156 9.85 -7.93 -11.68
C ASN A 156 8.81 -7.89 -10.55
N SER A 157 9.18 -7.46 -9.35
CA SER A 157 8.27 -7.42 -8.21
C SER A 157 7.15 -6.41 -8.44
N ARG A 158 5.91 -6.85 -8.26
CA ARG A 158 4.70 -6.06 -8.49
C ARG A 158 4.06 -5.66 -7.17
N ILE A 159 3.39 -4.53 -7.18
CA ILE A 159 2.73 -4.01 -5.97
C ILE A 159 1.71 -4.99 -5.37
N GLY A 160 1.00 -5.75 -6.20
CA GLY A 160 0.05 -6.77 -5.72
C GLY A 160 0.69 -7.89 -4.90
N GLU A 161 1.93 -8.28 -5.22
CA GLU A 161 2.69 -9.27 -4.43
C GLU A 161 3.05 -8.70 -3.05
N VAL A 162 3.46 -7.44 -3.00
CA VAL A 162 3.76 -6.73 -1.73
C VAL A 162 2.50 -6.61 -0.88
N TRP A 163 1.35 -6.29 -1.50
CA TRP A 163 0.06 -6.20 -0.81
C TRP A 163 -0.37 -7.55 -0.24
N SER A 164 -0.25 -8.64 -1.02
CA SER A 164 -0.56 -9.99 -0.54
C SER A 164 0.31 -10.36 0.66
N TRP A 165 1.62 -10.12 0.57
CA TRP A 165 2.53 -10.36 1.69
C TRP A 165 2.15 -9.53 2.94
N MET A 166 1.82 -8.24 2.77
CA MET A 166 1.39 -7.40 3.90
C MET A 166 0.08 -7.91 4.51
N SER A 167 -0.87 -8.38 3.69
CA SER A 167 -2.14 -8.93 4.17
C SER A 167 -1.93 -10.13 5.08
N ASP A 168 -0.99 -10.99 4.76
CA ASP A 168 -0.65 -12.16 5.57
C ASP A 168 0.13 -11.79 6.83
N ARG A 169 1.06 -10.82 6.74
CA ARG A 169 2.01 -10.53 7.82
C ARG A 169 1.51 -9.54 8.87
N VAL A 170 0.68 -8.56 8.49
CA VAL A 170 0.24 -7.50 9.41
C VAL A 170 -0.52 -8.05 10.63
N PRO A 171 -1.50 -8.97 10.49
CA PRO A 171 -2.19 -9.53 11.66
C PRO A 171 -1.23 -10.20 12.63
N GLU A 172 -0.28 -10.99 12.14
CA GLU A 172 0.70 -11.71 12.96
C GLU A 172 1.70 -10.78 13.63
N LEU A 173 2.11 -9.70 12.93
CA LEU A 173 2.99 -8.69 13.52
C LEU A 173 2.29 -7.90 14.63
N PHE A 174 1.00 -7.59 14.50
CA PHE A 174 0.24 -7.00 15.60
C PHE A 174 0.11 -7.95 16.78
N ALA A 175 -0.17 -9.23 16.53
CA ALA A 175 -0.21 -10.24 17.61
C ALA A 175 1.14 -10.31 18.35
N THR A 176 2.24 -10.30 17.61
CA THR A 176 3.59 -10.25 18.17
C THR A 176 3.83 -8.97 18.97
N ALA A 177 3.43 -7.80 18.42
CA ALA A 177 3.63 -6.52 19.08
C ALA A 177 2.82 -6.40 20.39
N VAL A 178 1.56 -6.86 20.37
CA VAL A 178 0.69 -6.90 21.54
C VAL A 178 1.27 -7.84 22.61
N GLY A 179 1.78 -9.01 22.22
CA GLY A 179 2.46 -9.94 23.11
C GLY A 179 3.66 -9.30 23.80
N ARG A 180 4.57 -8.68 23.03
CA ARG A 180 5.75 -7.96 23.57
C ARG A 180 5.38 -6.88 24.56
N LEU A 181 4.37 -6.07 24.26
CA LEU A 181 3.91 -5.00 25.16
C LEU A 181 3.11 -5.52 26.35
N THR A 182 2.57 -6.75 26.29
CA THR A 182 1.99 -7.43 27.46
C THR A 182 3.06 -7.87 28.43
N ASP A 183 4.18 -8.40 27.90
CA ASP A 183 5.30 -8.89 28.71
C ASP A 183 6.16 -7.73 29.26
N ASP A 184 6.38 -6.70 28.44
CA ASP A 184 7.13 -5.49 28.78
C ASP A 184 6.49 -4.26 28.12
N ASN A 185 5.76 -3.47 28.87
CA ASN A 185 5.06 -2.28 28.38
C ASN A 185 6.00 -1.15 27.91
N THR A 186 7.28 -1.25 28.23
CA THR A 186 8.32 -0.31 27.77
C THR A 186 9.05 -0.78 26.52
N TYR A 187 8.72 -1.97 26.01
CA TYR A 187 9.41 -2.57 24.88
C TYR A 187 9.41 -1.66 23.64
N VAL A 188 10.59 -1.51 23.07
CA VAL A 188 10.85 -0.84 21.79
C VAL A 188 11.90 -1.66 21.04
N LEU A 189 11.63 -2.04 19.81
CA LEU A 189 12.62 -2.70 18.94
C LEU A 189 13.66 -1.68 18.46
N GLU A 190 13.18 -0.51 18.02
CA GLU A 190 14.01 0.53 17.42
C GLU A 190 13.39 1.91 17.65
N MET A 191 14.18 2.82 18.24
CA MET A 191 13.78 4.22 18.36
C MET A 191 13.92 4.91 17.00
N GLN A 192 12.85 5.55 16.52
CA GLN A 192 12.94 6.29 15.27
C GLN A 192 13.72 7.60 15.44
N SER A 193 14.57 7.90 14.45
CA SER A 193 15.23 9.20 14.34
C SER A 193 14.22 10.34 14.28
N ARG A 194 14.50 11.42 14.99
CA ARG A 194 13.73 12.68 14.95
C ARG A 194 14.27 13.68 13.95
N GLU A 195 15.43 13.39 13.34
CA GLU A 195 16.02 14.23 12.32
C GLU A 195 15.21 14.17 11.03
N SER A 196 14.83 15.35 10.51
CA SER A 196 14.03 15.44 9.28
C SER A 196 14.79 14.92 8.04
N SER A 197 16.13 14.96 8.09
CA SER A 197 17.00 14.44 7.03
C SER A 197 16.92 12.92 6.86
N ASP A 198 16.57 12.19 7.90
CA ASP A 198 16.46 10.73 7.89
C ASP A 198 15.10 10.27 7.36
N ALA A 199 14.13 11.17 7.28
CA ALA A 199 12.79 10.89 6.78
C ALA A 199 12.68 11.17 5.27
N LEU A 200 12.01 10.26 4.55
CA LEU A 200 11.57 10.47 3.18
C LEU A 200 10.04 10.51 3.15
N ARG A 201 9.50 11.70 2.89
CA ARG A 201 8.05 11.89 2.84
C ARG A 201 7.47 11.36 1.54
N CYS A 202 6.56 10.39 1.62
CA CYS A 202 5.78 9.88 0.51
C CYS A 202 4.39 10.52 0.47
N TYR A 203 3.98 10.99 -0.70
CA TYR A 203 2.66 11.58 -0.93
C TYR A 203 1.71 10.57 -1.57
N PRO A 204 0.38 10.76 -1.40
CA PRO A 204 -0.61 9.91 -2.06
C PRO A 204 -0.40 9.87 -3.56
N ARG A 205 -0.57 8.69 -4.16
CA ARG A 205 -0.64 8.53 -5.62
C ARG A 205 -2.09 8.51 -6.08
N ARG A 206 -2.30 8.97 -7.31
CA ARG A 206 -3.58 8.95 -8.00
C ARG A 206 -3.47 8.10 -9.26
N PRO A 207 -4.59 7.65 -9.87
CA PRO A 207 -4.54 6.93 -11.13
C PRO A 207 -3.77 7.64 -12.26
N GLU A 208 -3.80 8.98 -12.28
CA GLU A 208 -3.09 9.82 -13.27
C GLU A 208 -1.57 9.69 -13.15
N ASP A 209 -1.05 9.40 -11.94
CA ASP A 209 0.39 9.21 -11.68
C ASP A 209 0.93 7.90 -12.30
N GLY A 210 0.05 7.06 -12.84
CA GLY A 210 0.39 5.88 -13.62
C GLY A 210 0.67 6.18 -15.10
N ARG A 211 0.63 7.44 -15.55
CA ARG A 211 0.92 7.79 -16.94
C ARG A 211 2.38 7.49 -17.30
N LEU A 212 2.58 6.66 -18.32
CA LEU A 212 3.90 6.30 -18.80
C LEU A 212 4.57 7.47 -19.53
N ASN A 213 5.81 7.71 -19.17
CA ASN A 213 6.71 8.59 -19.89
C ASN A 213 7.79 7.75 -20.58
N TRP A 214 7.75 7.68 -21.88
CA TRP A 214 8.72 6.91 -22.66
C TRP A 214 10.11 7.54 -22.72
N SER A 215 10.24 8.83 -22.34
CA SER A 215 11.50 9.55 -22.26
C SER A 215 12.28 9.28 -20.96
N VAL A 216 12.14 8.09 -20.40
CA VAL A 216 12.88 7.58 -19.24
C VAL A 216 13.61 6.29 -19.63
N PRO A 217 14.59 5.79 -18.84
CA PRO A 217 15.16 4.46 -19.04
C PRO A 217 14.11 3.35 -18.97
N ALA A 218 14.33 2.24 -19.68
CA ALA A 218 13.42 1.09 -19.72
C ALA A 218 13.09 0.56 -18.32
N ILE A 219 14.09 0.52 -17.43
CA ILE A 219 13.89 0.07 -16.04
C ILE A 219 12.89 0.93 -15.27
N ASP A 220 12.91 2.25 -15.47
CA ASP A 220 12.02 3.16 -14.75
C ASP A 220 10.58 3.04 -15.27
N ALA A 221 10.39 2.78 -16.58
CA ALA A 221 9.08 2.45 -17.14
C ALA A 221 8.54 1.13 -16.56
N ILE A 222 9.37 0.08 -16.42
CA ILE A 222 8.99 -1.20 -15.79
C ILE A 222 8.60 -0.99 -14.32
N ARG A 223 9.39 -0.23 -13.56
CA ARG A 223 9.09 0.07 -12.16
C ARG A 223 7.74 0.77 -12.01
N LEU A 224 7.42 1.74 -12.87
CA LEU A 224 6.14 2.42 -12.84
C LEU A 224 4.99 1.47 -13.18
N ILE A 225 5.15 0.58 -14.18
CA ILE A 225 4.16 -0.44 -14.54
C ILE A 225 3.91 -1.36 -13.35
N ASN A 226 4.97 -1.88 -12.74
CA ASN A 226 4.88 -2.80 -11.60
C ASN A 226 4.25 -2.15 -10.36
N ALA A 227 4.61 -0.89 -10.07
CA ALA A 227 4.08 -0.13 -8.94
C ALA A 227 2.64 0.37 -9.14
N SER A 228 2.14 0.36 -10.37
CA SER A 228 0.78 0.79 -10.71
C SER A 228 -0.15 -0.39 -11.07
N SER A 229 0.37 -1.62 -11.08
CA SER A 229 -0.41 -2.83 -11.37
C SER A 229 -1.48 -3.10 -10.31
N GLU A 230 -2.29 -4.14 -10.49
CA GLU A 230 -3.33 -4.50 -9.53
C GLU A 230 -2.77 -4.58 -8.09
N PRO A 231 -3.54 -4.09 -7.11
CA PRO A 231 -4.96 -3.66 -7.16
C PRO A 231 -5.19 -2.22 -7.65
N TYR A 232 -4.19 -1.52 -8.15
CA TYR A 232 -4.33 -0.19 -8.71
C TYR A 232 -4.83 -0.19 -10.16
N ALA A 233 -5.06 1.00 -10.72
CA ALA A 233 -5.70 1.20 -12.02
C ALA A 233 -4.81 0.92 -13.26
N GLY A 234 -3.59 0.44 -13.05
CA GLY A 234 -2.62 0.18 -14.11
C GLY A 234 -1.82 1.41 -14.56
N ALA A 235 -0.61 1.18 -15.08
CA ALA A 235 0.13 2.20 -15.80
C ALA A 235 -0.48 2.36 -17.19
N PHE A 236 -0.45 3.55 -17.79
CA PHE A 236 -1.13 3.81 -19.04
C PHE A 236 -0.43 4.82 -19.94
N CYS A 237 -0.75 4.76 -21.21
CA CYS A 237 -0.31 5.70 -22.24
C CYS A 237 -1.45 5.98 -23.22
N ASP A 238 -1.21 6.86 -24.18
CA ASP A 238 -2.11 7.11 -25.30
C ASP A 238 -1.71 6.26 -26.51
N LEU A 239 -2.68 5.58 -27.11
CA LEU A 239 -2.60 4.90 -28.39
C LEU A 239 -3.66 5.48 -29.32
N ASP A 240 -3.25 6.31 -30.28
CA ASP A 240 -4.12 6.91 -31.29
C ASP A 240 -5.34 7.69 -30.72
N GLY A 241 -5.16 8.31 -29.53
CA GLY A 241 -6.18 9.08 -28.82
C GLY A 241 -6.99 8.28 -27.78
N GLU A 242 -6.71 7.00 -27.63
CA GLU A 242 -7.35 6.13 -26.63
C GLU A 242 -6.40 5.75 -25.50
N LYS A 243 -6.93 5.56 -24.28
CA LYS A 243 -6.14 5.14 -23.12
C LYS A 243 -5.83 3.66 -23.20
N LEU A 244 -4.57 3.32 -23.46
CA LEU A 244 -4.04 1.95 -23.36
C LEU A 244 -3.45 1.74 -21.98
N ILE A 245 -3.99 0.80 -21.21
CA ILE A 245 -3.42 0.37 -19.92
C ILE A 245 -2.38 -0.73 -20.21
N VAL A 246 -1.21 -0.60 -19.61
CA VAL A 246 -0.12 -1.58 -19.68
C VAL A 246 -0.06 -2.31 -18.34
N TRP A 247 -0.52 -3.56 -18.33
CA TRP A 247 -0.57 -4.37 -17.12
C TRP A 247 0.73 -5.09 -16.83
N ARG A 248 1.42 -5.57 -17.89
CA ARG A 248 2.69 -6.29 -17.75
C ARG A 248 3.65 -5.91 -18.86
N ALA A 249 4.89 -5.72 -18.48
CA ALA A 249 6.00 -5.55 -19.40
C ALA A 249 7.29 -6.10 -18.80
N GLU A 250 8.24 -6.40 -19.66
CA GLU A 250 9.57 -6.89 -19.32
C GLU A 250 10.63 -6.03 -20.03
N ARG A 251 11.81 -5.91 -19.45
CA ARG A 251 12.93 -5.27 -20.13
C ARG A 251 13.47 -6.19 -21.22
N VAL A 252 13.74 -5.65 -22.39
CA VAL A 252 14.47 -6.37 -23.46
C VAL A 252 15.95 -6.31 -23.12
N THR A 253 16.53 -7.46 -22.75
CA THR A 253 17.94 -7.58 -22.34
C THR A 253 18.87 -7.80 -23.52
N GLU A 254 18.41 -8.50 -24.55
CA GLU A 254 19.14 -8.72 -25.80
C GLU A 254 18.52 -7.85 -26.87
N SER A 255 19.19 -6.78 -27.26
CA SER A 255 18.70 -5.90 -28.29
C SER A 255 19.81 -5.62 -29.32
N GLU A 256 19.42 -5.61 -30.58
CA GLU A 256 20.23 -5.01 -31.63
C GLU A 256 20.52 -3.53 -31.35
N ASN A 257 21.54 -2.99 -31.97
CA ASN A 257 21.70 -1.54 -32.01
C ASN A 257 20.57 -0.95 -32.85
N PHE A 258 19.85 0.02 -32.28
CA PHE A 258 18.68 0.61 -32.93
C PHE A 258 18.68 2.13 -32.81
N LEU A 259 17.99 2.78 -33.74
CA LEU A 259 17.64 4.19 -33.68
C LEU A 259 16.13 4.29 -33.66
N ALA A 260 15.58 4.83 -32.59
CA ALA A 260 14.16 5.08 -32.42
C ALA A 260 13.94 6.30 -31.50
N VAL A 261 12.79 6.87 -31.57
CA VAL A 261 12.38 7.89 -30.58
C VAL A 261 11.57 7.23 -29.46
N PRO A 262 11.62 7.78 -28.23
CA PRO A 262 10.81 7.25 -27.14
C PRO A 262 9.32 7.12 -27.49
N GLY A 263 8.72 5.98 -27.12
CA GLY A 263 7.34 5.62 -27.45
C GLY A 263 7.14 4.99 -28.82
N GLN A 264 8.18 4.88 -29.63
CA GLN A 264 8.09 4.21 -30.92
C GLN A 264 7.96 2.70 -30.75
N VAL A 265 6.97 2.12 -31.46
CA VAL A 265 6.84 0.67 -31.57
C VAL A 265 8.00 0.15 -32.44
N THR A 266 8.81 -0.73 -31.89
CA THR A 266 9.98 -1.31 -32.58
C THR A 266 9.73 -2.73 -33.11
N LEU A 267 8.82 -3.46 -32.47
CA LEU A 267 8.42 -4.80 -32.86
C LEU A 267 6.92 -5.03 -32.55
N VAL A 268 6.22 -5.67 -33.47
CA VAL A 268 4.91 -6.30 -33.23
C VAL A 268 5.05 -7.76 -33.60
N SER A 269 5.07 -8.65 -32.60
CA SER A 269 5.17 -10.09 -32.82
C SER A 269 3.78 -10.68 -32.98
N LEU A 270 3.44 -11.14 -34.17
CA LEU A 270 2.18 -11.84 -34.41
C LEU A 270 2.17 -13.25 -33.84
N GLU A 271 3.35 -13.85 -33.66
CA GLU A 271 3.51 -15.19 -33.08
C GLU A 271 3.24 -15.19 -31.58
N THR A 272 3.88 -14.26 -30.84
CA THR A 272 3.76 -14.18 -29.39
C THR A 272 2.69 -13.19 -28.91
N GLY A 273 2.19 -12.34 -29.80
CA GLY A 273 1.26 -11.26 -29.46
C GLY A 273 1.88 -10.10 -28.69
N MET A 274 3.19 -10.09 -28.49
CA MET A 274 3.92 -9.07 -27.72
C MET A 274 4.31 -7.87 -28.60
N VAL A 275 4.54 -6.73 -27.94
CA VAL A 275 4.94 -5.48 -28.61
C VAL A 275 6.15 -4.88 -27.89
N GLU A 276 7.18 -4.49 -28.66
CA GLU A 276 8.33 -3.77 -28.11
C GLU A 276 8.22 -2.27 -28.34
N ILE A 277 8.56 -1.51 -27.31
CA ILE A 277 8.52 -0.04 -27.30
C ILE A 277 9.90 0.50 -26.93
N ALA A 278 10.39 1.46 -27.72
CA ALA A 278 11.63 2.18 -27.42
C ALA A 278 11.42 3.15 -26.25
N THR A 279 12.43 3.21 -25.39
CA THR A 279 12.59 4.20 -24.32
C THR A 279 13.84 5.03 -24.59
N THR A 280 14.20 5.94 -23.68
CA THR A 280 15.45 6.71 -23.81
C THR A 280 16.69 5.81 -23.80
N ASN A 281 16.65 4.72 -23.03
CA ASN A 281 17.75 3.76 -22.92
C ASN A 281 17.18 2.34 -22.90
N GLY A 282 17.20 1.68 -24.05
CA GLY A 282 16.72 0.33 -24.24
C GLY A 282 15.26 0.26 -24.70
N LYS A 283 14.69 -0.92 -24.58
CA LYS A 283 13.31 -1.24 -24.97
C LYS A 283 12.61 -1.98 -23.84
N ILE A 284 11.28 -1.85 -23.80
CA ILE A 284 10.42 -2.75 -23.00
C ILE A 284 9.56 -3.58 -23.95
N LYS A 285 9.24 -4.79 -23.53
CA LYS A 285 8.34 -5.72 -24.18
C LYS A 285 7.05 -5.79 -23.38
N ILE A 286 5.97 -5.20 -23.92
CA ILE A 286 4.64 -5.28 -23.32
C ILE A 286 4.10 -6.68 -23.60
N THR A 287 3.63 -7.35 -22.54
CA THR A 287 3.12 -8.73 -22.60
C THR A 287 1.63 -8.80 -22.30
N GLU A 288 1.06 -7.78 -21.66
CA GLU A 288 -0.36 -7.70 -21.35
C GLU A 288 -0.82 -6.25 -21.31
N ALA A 289 -1.92 -5.95 -22.01
CA ALA A 289 -2.49 -4.61 -22.10
C ALA A 289 -4.03 -4.65 -22.10
N GLU A 290 -4.63 -3.48 -21.88
CA GLU A 290 -6.08 -3.32 -21.90
C GLU A 290 -6.46 -2.04 -22.66
N LEU A 291 -7.44 -2.13 -23.53
CA LEU A 291 -8.02 -1.00 -24.25
C LEU A 291 -9.54 -1.08 -24.16
N ASN A 292 -10.19 0.02 -23.78
CA ASN A 292 -11.65 0.11 -23.66
C ASN A 292 -12.28 -1.02 -22.80
N GLY A 293 -11.62 -1.42 -21.72
CA GLY A 293 -12.06 -2.50 -20.82
C GLY A 293 -11.82 -3.91 -21.35
N VAL A 294 -11.18 -4.06 -22.52
CA VAL A 294 -10.81 -5.37 -23.08
C VAL A 294 -9.33 -5.64 -22.79
N ARG A 295 -9.05 -6.62 -21.95
CA ARG A 295 -7.70 -7.06 -21.60
C ARG A 295 -7.26 -8.17 -22.54
N ALA A 296 -6.12 -8.00 -23.20
CA ALA A 296 -5.62 -8.93 -24.21
C ALA A 296 -4.11 -8.79 -24.46
N LEU A 297 -3.56 -9.62 -25.34
CA LEU A 297 -2.21 -9.46 -25.87
C LEU A 297 -2.07 -8.14 -26.61
N PRO A 298 -0.98 -7.37 -26.41
CA PRO A 298 -0.83 -6.02 -26.92
C PRO A 298 -0.89 -5.92 -28.45
N ALA A 299 -0.50 -6.97 -29.21
CA ALA A 299 -0.64 -7.01 -30.67
C ALA A 299 -2.11 -7.01 -31.15
N ASN A 300 -3.09 -7.21 -30.25
CA ASN A 300 -4.50 -7.02 -30.57
C ASN A 300 -4.85 -5.53 -30.74
N PHE A 301 -4.09 -4.64 -30.16
CA PHE A 301 -4.32 -3.19 -30.17
C PHE A 301 -3.29 -2.46 -31.03
N VAL A 302 -2.01 -2.79 -30.86
CA VAL A 302 -0.89 -2.20 -31.60
C VAL A 302 -0.59 -3.06 -32.82
N LYS A 303 -0.72 -2.49 -34.02
CA LYS A 303 -0.71 -3.23 -35.29
C LYS A 303 0.53 -2.97 -36.15
N SER A 304 1.30 -1.94 -35.87
CA SER A 304 2.37 -1.50 -36.77
C SER A 304 3.49 -0.78 -36.02
N THR A 305 4.72 -0.96 -36.46
CA THR A 305 5.89 -0.17 -36.04
C THR A 305 5.80 1.32 -36.45
N ARG A 306 4.78 1.72 -37.23
CA ARG A 306 4.49 3.12 -37.52
C ARG A 306 3.70 3.81 -36.40
N GLN A 307 3.05 3.04 -35.53
CA GLN A 307 2.35 3.58 -34.37
C GLN A 307 3.34 4.05 -33.30
N ARG A 308 2.87 4.93 -32.46
CA ARG A 308 3.64 5.49 -31.36
C ARG A 308 2.75 5.62 -30.15
N LEU A 309 3.23 5.09 -29.04
CA LEU A 309 2.61 5.30 -27.73
C LEU A 309 3.06 6.67 -27.16
N LYS A 310 2.13 7.43 -26.56
CA LYS A 310 2.38 8.79 -26.06
C LYS A 310 2.00 8.94 -24.58
#